data_57d9ccaa1daf1fd5570d5002cf28ac08
#
_entry.id   57d9ccaa1daf1fd5570d5002cf28ac08
#
_cell.length_a   1.000
_cell.length_b   1.000
_cell.length_c   1.000
_cell.angle_alpha   90.00
_cell.angle_beta   90.00
_cell.angle_gamma   90.00
#
_symmetry.space_group_name_H-M   'P 1'
#
loop_
_entity.id
_entity.type
_entity.pdbx_description
1 polymer ?
#
loop_
_entity_poly.entity_id
_entity_poly.type
_entity_poly.pdbx_seq_one_letter_code
_entity_poly.pdbx_strand_id
1 'polypeptide(L)'
;MGLFMGIDASASGLTAERLRMDVISNNIANSNTTRTDRGGAYRRRFVVFEPRNREPKSFEQTLMRAVGLSRKTGEGVRAVSIMEDTTQGPMVYDPGHPDANAEGYVEKPNVNIVTEMVDMITAQRAYEANATAISAAKAMASKAMDIGK
;
A
#
# COMPACT_ATOMS: atom_id res chain seq x y z
N MET A 1 3.20 18.06 -19.50
CA MET A 1 3.41 17.56 -18.14
C MET A 1 4.75 18.07 -17.64
N GLY A 2 4.79 18.70 -16.48
CA GLY A 2 6.07 19.14 -15.92
C GLY A 2 6.81 17.94 -15.30
N LEU A 3 8.13 17.90 -15.46
CA LEU A 3 9.05 16.92 -14.86
C LEU A 3 8.75 16.68 -13.36
N PHE A 4 8.41 17.74 -12.63
CA PHE A 4 8.07 17.68 -11.21
C PHE A 4 6.79 16.89 -10.91
N MET A 5 5.81 16.84 -11.82
CA MET A 5 4.59 16.04 -11.62
C MET A 5 4.89 14.54 -11.65
N GLY A 6 5.80 14.10 -12.53
CA GLY A 6 6.23 12.71 -12.57
C GLY A 6 7.00 12.31 -11.32
N ILE A 7 7.86 13.20 -10.81
CA ILE A 7 8.58 12.98 -9.55
C ILE A 7 7.61 12.92 -8.36
N ASP A 8 6.62 13.82 -8.28
CA ASP A 8 5.62 13.83 -7.20
C ASP A 8 4.75 12.57 -7.22
N ALA A 9 4.34 12.11 -8.42
CA ALA A 9 3.61 10.86 -8.58
C ALA A 9 4.43 9.65 -8.11
N SER A 10 5.70 9.55 -8.54
CA SER A 10 6.59 8.45 -8.12
C SER A 10 6.92 8.51 -6.62
N ALA A 11 7.10 9.71 -6.05
CA ALA A 11 7.32 9.89 -4.61
C ALA A 11 6.10 9.44 -3.79
N SER A 12 4.88 9.73 -4.28
CA SER A 12 3.66 9.22 -3.65
C SER A 12 3.57 7.69 -3.71
N GLY A 13 4.00 7.09 -4.83
CA GLY A 13 4.11 5.64 -4.98
C GLY A 13 5.10 5.02 -4.00
N LEU A 14 6.28 5.63 -3.81
CA LEU A 14 7.26 5.17 -2.81
C LEU A 14 6.66 5.14 -1.40
N THR A 15 5.96 6.20 -1.01
CA THR A 15 5.34 6.29 0.32
C THR A 15 4.25 5.22 0.49
N ALA A 16 3.44 5.00 -0.55
CA ALA A 16 2.37 4.01 -0.55
C ALA A 16 2.91 2.57 -0.45
N GLU A 17 3.90 2.22 -1.28
CA GLU A 17 4.48 0.87 -1.27
C GLU A 17 5.28 0.60 0.01
N ARG A 18 5.92 1.60 0.60
CA ARG A 18 6.56 1.46 1.91
C ARG A 18 5.53 1.09 2.99
N LEU A 19 4.40 1.81 3.04
CA LEU A 19 3.33 1.49 3.98
C LEU A 19 2.77 0.08 3.74
N ARG A 20 2.65 -0.34 2.47
CA ARG A 20 2.23 -1.70 2.12
C ARG A 20 3.21 -2.74 2.68
N MET A 21 4.52 -2.54 2.48
CA MET A 21 5.55 -3.44 3.00
C MET A 21 5.51 -3.52 4.54
N ASP A 22 5.30 -2.40 5.22
CA ASP A 22 5.19 -2.35 6.69
C ASP A 22 3.98 -3.17 7.17
N VAL A 23 2.83 -3.08 6.49
CA VAL A 23 1.62 -3.85 6.83
C VAL A 23 1.80 -5.35 6.54
N ILE A 24 2.39 -5.72 5.41
CA ILE A 24 2.70 -7.11 5.05
C ILE A 24 3.67 -7.72 6.07
N SER A 25 4.72 -6.99 6.45
CA SER A 25 5.67 -7.42 7.46
C SER A 25 4.99 -7.69 8.81
N ASN A 26 4.03 -6.83 9.18
CA ASN A 26 3.23 -7.01 10.38
C ASN A 26 2.33 -8.26 10.29
N ASN A 27 1.71 -8.53 9.13
CA ASN A 27 0.93 -9.75 8.90
C ASN A 27 1.79 -11.01 9.05
N ILE A 28 2.99 -11.02 8.44
CA ILE A 28 3.92 -12.15 8.54
C ILE A 28 4.34 -12.38 10.00
N ALA A 29 4.72 -11.31 10.71
CA ALA A 29 5.13 -11.41 12.11
C ALA A 29 4.03 -11.98 13.01
N ASN A 30 2.75 -11.68 12.70
CA ASN A 30 1.60 -12.13 13.49
C ASN A 30 0.89 -13.36 12.90
N SER A 31 1.49 -14.06 11.95
CA SER A 31 0.89 -15.24 11.30
C SER A 31 0.59 -16.41 12.25
N ASN A 32 1.20 -16.42 13.44
CA ASN A 32 0.98 -17.44 14.48
C ASN A 32 0.33 -16.86 15.75
N THR A 33 -0.09 -15.60 15.77
CA THR A 33 -0.65 -14.94 16.95
C THR A 33 -2.13 -15.31 17.12
N THR A 34 -2.40 -16.21 18.05
CA THR A 34 -3.75 -16.74 18.34
C THR A 34 -4.57 -15.85 19.26
N ARG A 35 -3.90 -14.92 20.00
CA ARG A 35 -4.55 -14.01 20.93
C ARG A 35 -4.01 -12.60 20.79
N THR A 36 -4.92 -11.64 20.61
CA THR A 36 -4.61 -10.21 20.55
C THR A 36 -5.22 -9.49 21.77
N ASP A 37 -4.80 -8.25 22.02
CA ASP A 37 -5.33 -7.40 23.10
C ASP A 37 -6.85 -7.16 22.98
N ARG A 38 -7.39 -7.26 21.76
CA ARG A 38 -8.84 -7.14 21.49
C ARG A 38 -9.59 -8.45 21.66
N GLY A 39 -8.88 -9.55 21.98
CA GLY A 39 -9.39 -10.91 22.00
C GLY A 39 -9.40 -11.56 20.61
N GLY A 40 -9.26 -12.90 20.59
CA GLY A 40 -9.23 -13.70 19.36
C GLY A 40 -7.94 -13.61 18.56
N ALA A 41 -7.88 -14.39 17.48
CA ALA A 41 -6.72 -14.49 16.60
C ALA A 41 -6.46 -13.18 15.84
N TYR A 42 -5.20 -12.98 15.45
CA TYR A 42 -4.82 -11.84 14.59
C TYR A 42 -5.57 -11.91 13.25
N ARG A 43 -6.04 -10.76 12.78
CA ARG A 43 -6.69 -10.60 11.48
C ARG A 43 -5.75 -9.95 10.49
N ARG A 44 -5.68 -10.50 9.28
CA ARG A 44 -4.90 -9.95 8.17
C ARG A 44 -5.28 -8.49 7.94
N ARG A 45 -4.28 -7.62 7.75
CA ARG A 45 -4.48 -6.21 7.40
C ARG A 45 -4.01 -5.95 5.99
N PHE A 46 -4.67 -5.02 5.32
CA PHE A 46 -4.28 -4.57 3.99
C PHE A 46 -4.51 -3.06 3.84
N VAL A 47 -3.71 -2.45 2.97
CA VAL A 47 -3.78 -1.00 2.70
C VAL A 47 -4.72 -0.76 1.53
N VAL A 48 -5.63 0.19 1.69
CA VAL A 48 -6.51 0.66 0.62
C VAL A 48 -5.88 1.89 -0.02
N PHE A 49 -5.68 1.83 -1.33
CA PHE A 49 -5.12 2.92 -2.12
C PHE A 49 -6.19 3.58 -2.96
N GLU A 50 -6.09 4.89 -3.10
CA GLU A 50 -6.89 5.69 -4.02
C GLU A 50 -6.01 6.60 -4.88
N PRO A 51 -6.45 6.92 -6.10
CA PRO A 51 -5.79 7.97 -6.88
C PRO A 51 -5.78 9.28 -6.09
N ARG A 52 -4.65 9.99 -6.14
CA ARG A 52 -4.52 11.31 -5.54
C ARG A 52 -5.19 12.32 -6.46
N ASN A 53 -6.36 12.81 -6.06
CA ASN A 53 -7.06 13.88 -6.77
C ASN A 53 -6.80 15.19 -6.03
N ARG A 54 -6.09 16.12 -6.66
CA ARG A 54 -6.05 17.50 -6.17
C ARG A 54 -7.37 18.19 -6.53
N GLU A 55 -7.98 18.83 -5.56
CA GLU A 55 -9.12 19.69 -5.84
C GLU A 55 -8.70 20.85 -6.77
N PRO A 56 -9.58 21.23 -7.69
CA PRO A 56 -9.29 22.37 -8.56
C PRO A 56 -9.10 23.64 -7.72
N LYS A 57 -7.95 24.31 -7.89
CA LYS A 57 -7.58 25.51 -7.13
C LYS A 57 -8.20 26.79 -7.70
N SER A 58 -8.82 26.73 -8.88
CA SER A 58 -9.44 27.89 -9.56
C SER A 58 -10.78 27.52 -10.17
N PHE A 59 -11.65 28.54 -10.33
CA PHE A 59 -12.94 28.40 -11.01
C PHE A 59 -12.78 27.86 -12.44
N GLU A 60 -11.76 28.32 -13.17
CA GLU A 60 -11.43 27.87 -14.51
C GLU A 60 -11.18 26.34 -14.55
N GLN A 61 -10.39 25.82 -13.60
CA GLN A 61 -10.12 24.38 -13.48
C GLN A 61 -11.39 23.59 -13.13
N THR A 62 -12.27 24.17 -12.32
CA THR A 62 -13.57 23.57 -11.97
C THR A 62 -14.47 23.48 -13.21
N LEU A 63 -14.50 24.55 -14.00
CA LEU A 63 -15.28 24.61 -15.23
C LEU A 63 -14.75 23.63 -16.28
N MET A 64 -13.43 23.58 -16.52
CA MET A 64 -12.81 22.62 -17.43
C MET A 64 -13.07 21.18 -17.03
N ARG A 65 -13.13 20.90 -15.73
CA ARG A 65 -13.49 19.58 -15.20
C ARG A 65 -14.95 19.23 -15.47
N ALA A 66 -15.86 20.18 -15.27
CA ALA A 66 -17.30 20.02 -15.49
C ALA A 66 -17.64 19.76 -16.98
N VAL A 67 -16.88 20.39 -17.89
CA VAL A 67 -17.04 20.26 -19.36
C VAL A 67 -16.28 19.05 -19.93
N GLY A 68 -15.58 18.24 -19.08
CA GLY A 68 -14.84 17.04 -19.52
C GLY A 68 -13.55 17.34 -20.27
N LEU A 69 -13.11 18.59 -20.36
CA LEU A 69 -11.88 19.03 -21.06
C LEU A 69 -10.61 18.87 -20.20
N SER A 70 -10.75 18.54 -18.92
CA SER A 70 -9.61 18.33 -18.02
C SER A 70 -9.00 16.94 -18.25
N ARG A 71 -8.04 16.83 -19.16
CA ARG A 71 -7.15 15.65 -19.31
C ARG A 71 -6.16 15.62 -18.15
N LYS A 72 -6.60 15.24 -16.96
CA LYS A 72 -5.68 15.00 -15.86
C LYS A 72 -5.06 13.60 -16.00
N THR A 73 -3.80 13.59 -16.30
CA THR A 73 -2.95 12.42 -16.06
C THR A 73 -2.79 12.29 -14.55
N GLY A 74 -2.86 11.06 -14.02
CA GLY A 74 -2.89 10.79 -12.58
C GLY A 74 -1.83 11.57 -11.77
N GLU A 75 -2.24 12.09 -10.63
CA GLU A 75 -1.40 12.89 -9.72
C GLU A 75 -0.70 12.03 -8.66
N GLY A 76 -0.66 10.72 -8.88
CA GLY A 76 -0.10 9.74 -7.95
C GLY A 76 -1.16 9.01 -7.13
N VAL A 77 -0.72 8.38 -6.04
CA VAL A 77 -1.52 7.52 -5.17
C VAL A 77 -1.47 8.02 -3.73
N ARG A 78 -2.51 7.74 -2.96
CA ARG A 78 -2.52 7.92 -1.50
C ARG A 78 -3.08 6.68 -0.81
N ALA A 79 -2.52 6.33 0.34
CA ALA A 79 -3.14 5.38 1.24
C ALA A 79 -4.28 6.09 2.00
N VAL A 80 -5.46 5.51 1.97
CA VAL A 80 -6.67 6.09 2.60
C VAL A 80 -6.91 5.45 3.96
N SER A 81 -6.76 4.13 4.03
CA SER A 81 -7.00 3.37 5.26
C SER A 81 -6.22 2.06 5.26
N ILE A 82 -6.03 1.53 6.46
CA ILE A 82 -5.63 0.14 6.68
C ILE A 82 -6.87 -0.58 7.18
N MET A 83 -7.30 -1.61 6.45
CA MET A 83 -8.47 -2.39 6.78
C MET A 83 -8.06 -3.77 7.29
N GLU A 84 -8.89 -4.34 8.18
CA GLU A 84 -8.75 -5.71 8.64
C GLU A 84 -9.64 -6.63 7.80
N ASP A 85 -9.11 -7.78 7.40
CA ASP A 85 -9.88 -8.83 6.74
C ASP A 85 -10.71 -9.55 7.79
N THR A 86 -12.03 -9.48 7.64
CA THR A 86 -12.99 -10.07 8.58
C THR A 86 -13.20 -11.57 8.37
N THR A 87 -12.57 -12.17 7.34
CA THR A 87 -12.67 -13.61 7.08
C THR A 87 -12.13 -14.39 8.26
N GLN A 88 -12.87 -15.40 8.69
CA GLN A 88 -12.44 -16.28 9.78
C GLN A 88 -11.22 -17.08 9.38
N GLY A 89 -10.25 -17.19 10.30
CA GLY A 89 -9.07 -18.00 10.09
C GLY A 89 -9.35 -19.51 10.22
N PRO A 90 -8.40 -20.37 9.84
CA PRO A 90 -8.54 -21.80 9.95
C PRO A 90 -8.60 -22.24 11.43
N MET A 91 -9.53 -23.17 11.71
CA MET A 91 -9.65 -23.82 13.00
C MET A 91 -8.74 -25.06 13.04
N VAL A 92 -7.85 -25.14 14.02
CA VAL A 92 -6.93 -26.26 14.18
C VAL A 92 -7.23 -26.94 15.52
N TYR A 93 -7.36 -28.28 15.49
CA TYR A 93 -7.57 -29.04 16.70
C TYR A 93 -6.24 -29.20 17.48
N ASP A 94 -6.16 -28.51 18.60
CA ASP A 94 -5.02 -28.56 19.54
C ASP A 94 -5.52 -28.33 20.99
N PRO A 95 -5.93 -29.38 21.67
CA PRO A 95 -6.50 -29.27 23.03
C PRO A 95 -5.44 -28.89 24.09
N GLY A 96 -4.13 -28.97 23.76
CA GLY A 96 -3.05 -28.53 24.64
C GLY A 96 -2.75 -27.03 24.59
N HIS A 97 -3.32 -26.33 23.64
CA HIS A 97 -3.06 -24.91 23.46
C HIS A 97 -3.83 -24.05 24.48
N PRO A 98 -3.19 -23.01 25.09
CA PRO A 98 -3.84 -22.16 26.09
C PRO A 98 -5.08 -21.39 25.58
N ASP A 99 -5.16 -21.16 24.26
CA ASP A 99 -6.27 -20.45 23.62
C ASP A 99 -7.28 -21.41 22.96
N ALA A 100 -7.26 -22.72 23.30
CA ALA A 100 -8.22 -23.70 22.81
C ALA A 100 -9.62 -23.41 23.37
N ASN A 101 -10.65 -23.59 22.54
CA ASN A 101 -12.03 -23.52 22.98
C ASN A 101 -12.43 -24.79 23.77
N ALA A 102 -13.67 -24.83 24.29
CA ALA A 102 -14.18 -25.98 25.04
C ALA A 102 -14.17 -27.32 24.25
N GLU A 103 -14.11 -27.25 22.94
CA GLU A 103 -14.07 -28.38 22.02
C GLU A 103 -12.64 -28.76 21.60
N GLY A 104 -11.62 -28.04 22.08
CA GLY A 104 -10.20 -28.27 21.76
C GLY A 104 -9.72 -27.66 20.44
N TYR A 105 -10.45 -26.73 19.86
CA TYR A 105 -10.04 -26.03 18.64
C TYR A 105 -9.44 -24.66 18.93
N VAL A 106 -8.43 -24.30 18.17
CA VAL A 106 -7.79 -22.96 18.18
C VAL A 106 -8.01 -22.30 16.84
N GLU A 107 -8.52 -21.06 16.86
CA GLU A 107 -8.58 -20.24 15.67
C GLU A 107 -7.19 -19.66 15.37
N LYS A 108 -6.65 -19.93 14.18
CA LYS A 108 -5.40 -19.32 13.71
C LYS A 108 -5.67 -18.06 12.90
N PRO A 109 -4.69 -17.16 12.77
CA PRO A 109 -4.79 -16.00 11.89
C PRO A 109 -5.13 -16.39 10.44
N ASN A 110 -5.92 -15.55 9.77
CA ASN A 110 -6.24 -15.69 8.35
C ASN A 110 -5.11 -15.17 7.44
N VAL A 111 -3.86 -15.40 7.83
CA VAL A 111 -2.64 -14.96 7.13
C VAL A 111 -1.99 -16.14 6.42
N ASN A 112 -1.85 -16.05 5.10
CA ASN A 112 -1.07 -17.01 4.33
C ASN A 112 0.33 -16.43 4.08
N ILE A 113 1.34 -16.98 4.75
CA ILE A 113 2.72 -16.51 4.69
C ILE A 113 3.26 -16.49 3.25
N VAL A 114 2.94 -17.49 2.43
CA VAL A 114 3.43 -17.57 1.04
C VAL A 114 2.86 -16.42 0.21
N THR A 115 1.57 -16.15 0.35
CA THR A 115 0.90 -15.03 -0.34
C THR A 115 1.48 -13.69 0.12
N GLU A 116 1.65 -13.50 1.44
CA GLU A 116 2.25 -12.27 1.98
C GLU A 116 3.70 -12.07 1.48
N MET A 117 4.50 -13.13 1.37
CA MET A 117 5.86 -13.04 0.81
C MET A 117 5.87 -12.64 -0.67
N VAL A 118 4.94 -13.15 -1.47
CA VAL A 118 4.79 -12.75 -2.89
C VAL A 118 4.35 -11.29 -2.97
N ASP A 119 3.40 -10.87 -2.13
CA ASP A 119 2.95 -9.47 -2.05
C ASP A 119 4.09 -8.53 -1.62
N MET A 120 4.94 -8.97 -0.67
CA MET A 120 6.14 -8.24 -0.24
C MET A 120 7.13 -8.02 -1.40
N ILE A 121 7.45 -9.08 -2.16
CA ILE A 121 8.34 -8.98 -3.32
C ILE A 121 7.77 -8.04 -4.37
N THR A 122 6.45 -8.09 -4.60
CA THR A 122 5.76 -7.22 -5.56
C THR A 122 5.84 -5.75 -5.12
N ALA A 123 5.58 -5.47 -3.85
CA ALA A 123 5.67 -4.12 -3.27
C ALA A 123 7.12 -3.58 -3.32
N GLN A 124 8.11 -4.43 -3.02
CA GLN A 124 9.52 -4.07 -3.12
C GLN A 124 9.92 -3.71 -4.56
N ARG A 125 9.52 -4.51 -5.55
CA ARG A 125 9.80 -4.21 -6.96
C ARG A 125 9.12 -2.91 -7.42
N ALA A 126 7.89 -2.66 -7.00
CA ALA A 126 7.20 -1.41 -7.29
C ALA A 126 7.90 -0.20 -6.65
N TYR A 127 8.39 -0.35 -5.42
CA TYR A 127 9.21 0.66 -4.74
C TYR A 127 10.50 0.96 -5.51
N GLU A 128 11.26 -0.07 -5.90
CA GLU A 128 12.50 0.07 -6.68
C GLU A 128 12.26 0.74 -8.04
N ALA A 129 11.17 0.38 -8.73
CA ALA A 129 10.79 1.01 -9.99
C ALA A 129 10.50 2.51 -9.84
N ASN A 130 9.77 2.91 -8.79
CA ASN A 130 9.50 4.32 -8.49
C ASN A 130 10.78 5.08 -8.13
N ALA A 131 11.69 4.48 -7.36
CA ALA A 131 12.98 5.07 -7.03
C ALA A 131 13.85 5.28 -8.27
N THR A 132 13.86 4.30 -9.18
CA THR A 132 14.56 4.40 -10.47
C THR A 132 13.96 5.49 -11.36
N ALA A 133 12.63 5.61 -11.41
CA ALA A 133 11.94 6.67 -12.15
C ALA A 133 12.33 8.08 -11.66
N ILE A 134 12.41 8.27 -10.33
CA ILE A 134 12.86 9.54 -9.74
C ILE A 134 14.33 9.83 -10.12
N SER A 135 15.20 8.82 -10.05
CA SER A 135 16.61 8.96 -10.41
C SER A 135 16.78 9.32 -11.88
N ALA A 136 16.03 8.69 -12.77
CA ALA A 136 16.02 8.99 -14.21
C ALA A 136 15.51 10.43 -14.47
N ALA A 137 14.43 10.84 -13.80
CA ALA A 137 13.91 12.21 -13.93
C ALA A 137 14.93 13.26 -13.45
N LYS A 138 15.64 12.99 -12.35
CA LYS A 138 16.72 13.86 -11.85
C LYS A 138 17.87 13.94 -12.85
N ALA A 139 18.29 12.83 -13.45
CA ALA A 139 19.36 12.81 -14.46
C ALA A 139 18.96 13.60 -15.71
N MET A 140 17.69 13.47 -16.18
CA MET A 140 17.18 14.26 -17.30
C MET A 140 17.20 15.77 -16.98
N ALA A 141 16.79 16.16 -15.76
CA ALA A 141 16.83 17.57 -15.33
C ALA A 141 18.26 18.13 -15.32
N SER A 142 19.22 17.35 -14.80
CA SER A 142 20.62 17.75 -14.78
C SER A 142 21.16 17.95 -16.20
N LYS A 143 20.88 17.01 -17.11
CA LYS A 143 21.29 17.12 -18.51
C LYS A 143 20.65 18.31 -19.23
N ALA A 144 19.38 18.61 -18.95
CA ALA A 144 18.73 19.79 -19.52
C ALA A 144 19.36 21.10 -19.05
N MET A 145 19.82 21.18 -17.79
CA MET A 145 20.55 22.34 -17.27
C MET A 145 21.94 22.48 -17.90
N ASP A 146 22.62 21.36 -18.20
CA ASP A 146 23.94 21.38 -18.85
C ASP A 146 23.87 21.85 -20.32
N ILE A 147 22.74 21.64 -21.01
CA ILE A 147 22.52 22.10 -22.37
C ILE A 147 22.25 23.61 -22.44
N GLY A 148 21.75 24.20 -21.33
CA GLY A 148 21.44 25.61 -21.24
C GLY A 148 22.61 26.52 -20.85
N LYS A 149 23.82 25.95 -20.72
CA LYS A 149 25.07 26.69 -20.56
C LYS A 149 25.83 26.74 -21.87
#